data_1714845537d8057106102b31181b7f1b
#
_entry.id   1714845537d8057106102b31181b7f1b
#
_cell.length_a   1.000
_cell.length_b   1.000
_cell.length_c   1.000
_cell.angle_alpha   90.00
_cell.angle_beta   90.00
_cell.angle_gamma   90.00
#
_symmetry.space_group_name_H-M   'P 1'
#
loop_
_entity.id
_entity.type
_entity.pdbx_description
1 polymer ?
#
loop_
_entity_poly.entity_id
_entity_poly.type
_entity_poly.pdbx_seq_one_letter_code
_entity_poly.pdbx_strand_id
1 'polypeptide(L)'
;EEMATHRELFESGATRKGYDPKVAVKLFDLMELFAGYGFNKSHSAAYALIAYQTAWLKRHHPAEFLAATLSSDMDDTGKVQIFWRDCLDNGLLVLPPDVNASGFRFEPVADAHTAKGLPPRTIRYGMGAVKGAGQAAVEEILRARESGPFGSLFDFCRRVDRHTVNRRSVDALIQAGAFDSIEPNRAALLASLATALEAAEQADRSANQVSLFGDDSHEVVALELARIPAWDLRTLLAQEKSALGYYFSGHLFDSWRDEVRQIVPKPLSRLEPLRDLQWMAGVVASTRTMMGQRGKRMILVLDDGSAQVEVTVFSELIDKHNDRLKEDQLLILHAKVSNDEYSGGVRVVADSILDLQLAREARARALRIRMNGNADADALRRALHPFRATPENGFPGTPVEIVLERDTASCTVRLGQDWRVRLPDSLFQQLADWTSPDDVEVAY
;
A
#
# COMPACT_ATOMS: atom_id res chain seq x y z
N GLU A 1 43.56 3.91 17.09
CA GLU A 1 44.22 5.11 17.63
C GLU A 1 43.60 5.55 18.96
N GLU A 2 42.31 5.80 19.06
CA GLU A 2 41.64 6.21 20.34
C GLU A 2 41.82 5.21 21.49
N MET A 3 41.71 3.93 21.27
CA MET A 3 41.88 2.88 22.28
C MET A 3 43.30 2.84 22.84
N ALA A 4 44.33 3.06 22.00
CA ALA A 4 45.71 3.12 22.47
C ALA A 4 45.95 4.33 23.40
N THR A 5 45.39 5.49 23.07
CA THR A 5 45.46 6.70 23.89
C THR A 5 44.77 6.52 25.25
N HIS A 6 43.59 5.86 25.23
CA HIS A 6 42.86 5.55 26.46
C HIS A 6 43.58 4.54 27.34
N ARG A 7 44.28 3.54 26.74
CA ARG A 7 45.13 2.57 27.45
C ARG A 7 46.24 3.29 28.23
N GLU A 8 46.99 4.17 27.57
CA GLU A 8 48.07 4.89 28.15
C GLU A 8 47.64 5.83 29.31
N LEU A 9 46.52 6.51 29.13
CA LEU A 9 45.88 7.32 30.17
C LEU A 9 45.45 6.50 31.39
N PHE A 10 44.85 5.34 31.17
CA PHE A 10 44.37 4.44 32.22
C PHE A 10 45.56 3.88 33.04
N GLU A 11 46.54 3.28 32.33
CA GLU A 11 47.72 2.64 32.99
C GLU A 11 48.54 3.66 33.78
N SER A 12 48.82 4.84 33.17
CA SER A 12 49.55 5.90 33.84
C SER A 12 48.78 6.51 35.05
N GLY A 13 47.44 6.65 34.88
CA GLY A 13 46.57 7.14 35.94
C GLY A 13 46.48 6.18 37.14
N ALA A 14 46.38 4.89 36.88
CA ALA A 14 46.34 3.82 37.89
C ALA A 14 47.68 3.76 38.66
N THR A 15 48.81 3.78 37.94
CA THR A 15 50.15 3.77 38.53
C THR A 15 50.36 4.99 39.42
N ARG A 16 49.93 6.17 38.99
CA ARG A 16 50.05 7.43 39.79
C ARG A 16 49.21 7.38 41.07
N LYS A 17 48.13 6.59 41.09
CA LYS A 17 47.30 6.35 42.29
C LYS A 17 47.78 5.22 43.17
N GLY A 18 48.96 4.61 42.87
CA GLY A 18 49.57 3.55 43.66
C GLY A 18 49.05 2.14 43.40
N TYR A 19 48.30 1.93 42.34
CA TYR A 19 47.88 0.57 41.92
C TYR A 19 49.03 -0.14 41.20
N ASP A 20 49.05 -1.50 41.31
CA ASP A 20 50.03 -2.31 40.60
C ASP A 20 49.87 -2.17 39.10
N PRO A 21 50.93 -1.75 38.35
CA PRO A 21 50.86 -1.62 36.89
C PRO A 21 50.43 -2.88 36.17
N LYS A 22 50.83 -4.07 36.67
CA LYS A 22 50.42 -5.34 36.07
C LYS A 22 48.92 -5.60 36.19
N VAL A 23 48.32 -5.15 37.27
CA VAL A 23 46.86 -5.26 37.47
C VAL A 23 46.13 -4.28 36.55
N ALA A 24 46.68 -3.04 36.42
CA ALA A 24 46.13 -2.03 35.54
C ALA A 24 46.12 -2.48 34.07
N VAL A 25 47.24 -3.02 33.57
CA VAL A 25 47.34 -3.60 32.21
C VAL A 25 46.30 -4.70 32.00
N LYS A 26 46.28 -5.69 32.92
CA LYS A 26 45.33 -6.78 32.82
C LYS A 26 43.85 -6.36 32.84
N LEU A 27 43.56 -5.34 33.63
CA LEU A 27 42.20 -4.80 33.71
C LEU A 27 41.84 -4.06 32.43
N PHE A 28 42.76 -3.29 31.84
CA PHE A 28 42.53 -2.63 30.57
C PHE A 28 42.36 -3.64 29.41
N ASP A 29 43.20 -4.70 29.38
CA ASP A 29 43.05 -5.80 28.41
C ASP A 29 41.64 -6.44 28.48
N LEU A 30 41.09 -6.62 29.68
CA LEU A 30 39.73 -7.11 29.88
C LEU A 30 38.68 -6.10 29.40
N MET A 31 38.91 -4.79 29.66
CA MET A 31 38.00 -3.74 29.15
C MET A 31 38.05 -3.61 27.62
N GLU A 32 39.24 -3.70 27.03
CA GLU A 32 39.42 -3.68 25.57
C GLU A 32 38.72 -4.91 24.90
N LEU A 33 38.93 -6.09 25.47
CA LEU A 33 38.22 -7.31 25.05
C LEU A 33 36.71 -7.14 25.17
N PHE A 34 36.24 -6.52 26.26
CA PHE A 34 34.83 -6.22 26.49
C PHE A 34 34.29 -5.17 25.52
N ALA A 35 35.03 -4.09 25.26
CA ALA A 35 34.65 -3.05 24.32
C ALA A 35 34.65 -3.53 22.86
N GLY A 36 35.53 -4.47 22.48
CA GLY A 36 35.57 -5.07 21.15
C GLY A 36 34.43 -6.06 20.90
N TYR A 37 34.00 -6.82 21.89
CA TYR A 37 32.92 -7.82 21.79
C TYR A 37 32.44 -8.34 23.15
N GLY A 38 32.30 -7.45 24.13
CA GLY A 38 31.97 -7.83 25.51
C GLY A 38 30.53 -8.19 25.74
N PHE A 39 30.01 -9.15 25.01
CA PHE A 39 28.70 -9.71 25.32
C PHE A 39 28.81 -10.69 26.50
N ASN A 40 27.98 -10.50 27.52
CA ASN A 40 27.90 -11.43 28.63
C ASN A 40 27.53 -12.83 28.12
N LYS A 41 28.40 -13.82 28.35
CA LYS A 41 28.20 -15.21 27.89
C LYS A 41 26.86 -15.80 28.35
N SER A 42 26.43 -15.49 29.58
CA SER A 42 25.15 -15.93 30.14
C SER A 42 23.97 -15.31 29.38
N HIS A 43 24.07 -14.03 29.02
CA HIS A 43 23.08 -13.34 28.20
C HIS A 43 23.01 -13.96 26.80
N SER A 44 24.17 -14.16 26.16
CA SER A 44 24.23 -14.81 24.84
C SER A 44 23.64 -16.23 24.86
N ALA A 45 23.90 -17.03 25.88
CA ALA A 45 23.35 -18.36 25.99
C ALA A 45 21.82 -18.34 26.16
N ALA A 46 21.29 -17.45 27.00
CA ALA A 46 19.84 -17.31 27.18
C ALA A 46 19.14 -16.87 25.89
N TYR A 47 19.69 -15.84 25.21
CA TYR A 47 19.13 -15.38 23.94
C TYR A 47 19.27 -16.37 22.80
N ALA A 48 20.34 -17.17 22.77
CA ALA A 48 20.49 -18.25 21.79
C ALA A 48 19.37 -19.31 21.93
N LEU A 49 18.97 -19.62 23.16
CA LEU A 49 17.86 -20.56 23.42
C LEU A 49 16.53 -19.94 22.90
N ILE A 50 16.25 -18.68 23.21
CA ILE A 50 15.03 -17.99 22.74
C ILE A 50 15.04 -17.90 21.21
N ALA A 51 16.17 -17.53 20.59
CA ALA A 51 16.30 -17.47 19.14
C ALA A 51 16.03 -18.84 18.48
N TYR A 52 16.55 -19.92 19.06
CA TYR A 52 16.27 -21.28 18.60
C TYR A 52 14.78 -21.63 18.73
N GLN A 53 14.16 -21.36 19.88
CA GLN A 53 12.75 -21.64 20.12
C GLN A 53 11.83 -20.87 19.16
N THR A 54 12.09 -19.58 18.97
CA THR A 54 11.31 -18.75 18.03
C THR A 54 11.47 -19.19 16.57
N ALA A 55 12.69 -19.57 16.17
CA ALA A 55 12.94 -20.13 14.84
C ALA A 55 12.24 -21.49 14.66
N TRP A 56 12.24 -22.33 15.68
CA TRP A 56 11.54 -23.60 15.67
C TRP A 56 10.02 -23.42 15.56
N LEU A 57 9.44 -22.52 16.38
CA LEU A 57 8.01 -22.19 16.32
C LEU A 57 7.63 -21.62 14.93
N LYS A 58 8.40 -20.68 14.41
CA LYS A 58 8.16 -20.11 13.08
C LYS A 58 8.21 -21.17 11.98
N ARG A 59 9.08 -22.20 12.12
CA ARG A 59 9.20 -23.29 11.13
C ARG A 59 8.06 -24.30 11.22
N HIS A 60 7.64 -24.67 12.44
CA HIS A 60 6.71 -25.78 12.67
C HIS A 60 5.26 -25.32 12.92
N HIS A 61 5.07 -24.10 13.42
CA HIS A 61 3.79 -23.48 13.75
C HIS A 61 3.74 -22.03 13.21
N PRO A 62 3.92 -21.83 11.89
CA PRO A 62 4.14 -20.49 11.34
C PRO A 62 2.94 -19.56 11.53
N ALA A 63 1.70 -20.04 11.37
CA ALA A 63 0.51 -19.20 11.51
C ALA A 63 0.31 -18.78 12.98
N GLU A 64 0.46 -19.70 13.92
CA GLU A 64 0.32 -19.41 15.35
C GLU A 64 1.43 -18.46 15.82
N PHE A 65 2.67 -18.68 15.40
CA PHE A 65 3.80 -17.83 15.75
C PHE A 65 3.64 -16.42 15.20
N LEU A 66 3.30 -16.28 13.91
CA LEU A 66 3.16 -14.97 13.27
C LEU A 66 1.88 -14.25 13.71
N ALA A 67 0.79 -14.95 13.99
CA ALA A 67 -0.40 -14.34 14.60
C ALA A 67 -0.10 -13.78 15.99
N ALA A 68 0.66 -14.48 16.81
CA ALA A 68 1.10 -14.01 18.12
C ALA A 68 2.04 -12.79 17.98
N THR A 69 2.98 -12.82 17.03
CA THR A 69 3.90 -11.71 16.75
C THR A 69 3.16 -10.47 16.28
N LEU A 70 2.25 -10.59 15.30
CA LEU A 70 1.38 -9.52 14.83
C LEU A 70 0.55 -8.92 15.97
N SER A 71 0.00 -9.77 16.84
CA SER A 71 -0.82 -9.35 17.97
C SER A 71 -0.01 -8.62 19.06
N SER A 72 1.26 -8.95 19.22
CA SER A 72 2.15 -8.30 20.19
C SER A 72 2.49 -6.86 19.81
N ASP A 73 2.58 -6.58 18.53
CA ASP A 73 2.94 -5.27 17.99
C ASP A 73 1.79 -4.60 17.21
N MET A 74 0.55 -5.00 17.43
CA MET A 74 -0.62 -4.53 16.65
C MET A 74 -0.92 -3.03 16.78
N ASP A 75 -0.37 -2.35 17.80
CA ASP A 75 -0.49 -0.90 17.98
C ASP A 75 0.48 -0.12 17.08
N ASP A 76 1.49 -0.78 16.51
CA ASP A 76 2.47 -0.22 15.57
C ASP A 76 2.20 -0.73 14.14
N THR A 77 1.49 0.08 13.37
CA THR A 77 1.11 -0.30 11.99
C THR A 77 2.31 -0.54 11.07
N GLY A 78 3.46 0.10 11.31
CA GLY A 78 4.68 -0.14 10.55
C GLY A 78 5.23 -1.54 10.80
N LYS A 79 5.23 -1.99 12.06
CA LYS A 79 5.62 -3.37 12.42
C LYS A 79 4.60 -4.38 11.90
N VAL A 80 3.30 -4.08 12.01
CA VAL A 80 2.25 -4.95 11.44
C VAL A 80 2.48 -5.17 9.95
N GLN A 81 2.81 -4.11 9.19
CA GLN A 81 3.13 -4.23 7.76
C GLN A 81 4.35 -5.14 7.50
N ILE A 82 5.43 -4.99 8.29
CA ILE A 82 6.63 -5.82 8.17
C ILE A 82 6.29 -7.30 8.42
N PHE A 83 5.56 -7.59 9.48
CA PHE A 83 5.18 -8.97 9.83
C PHE A 83 4.13 -9.55 8.88
N TRP A 84 3.21 -8.71 8.36
CA TRP A 84 2.30 -9.12 7.30
C TRP A 84 3.07 -9.56 6.04
N ARG A 85 4.08 -8.79 5.63
CA ARG A 85 4.94 -9.18 4.50
C ARG A 85 5.71 -10.47 4.81
N ASP A 86 6.22 -10.64 6.03
CA ASP A 86 6.86 -11.88 6.47
C ASP A 86 5.89 -13.09 6.43
N CYS A 87 4.59 -12.88 6.71
CA CYS A 87 3.57 -13.91 6.51
C CYS A 87 3.50 -14.35 5.04
N LEU A 88 3.41 -13.40 4.11
CA LEU A 88 3.34 -13.68 2.67
C LEU A 88 4.60 -14.38 2.16
N ASP A 89 5.78 -13.94 2.58
CA ASP A 89 7.08 -14.53 2.22
C ASP A 89 7.22 -15.98 2.72
N ASN A 90 6.56 -16.32 3.84
CA ASN A 90 6.48 -17.68 4.35
C ASN A 90 5.30 -18.49 3.77
N GLY A 91 4.59 -17.96 2.77
CA GLY A 91 3.47 -18.62 2.11
C GLY A 91 2.25 -18.79 2.99
N LEU A 92 2.02 -17.87 3.92
CA LEU A 92 0.80 -17.81 4.71
C LEU A 92 -0.21 -16.89 4.04
N LEU A 93 -1.48 -17.25 4.13
CA LEU A 93 -2.59 -16.39 3.75
C LEU A 93 -3.02 -15.54 4.96
N VAL A 94 -3.10 -14.23 4.79
CA VAL A 94 -3.69 -13.33 5.78
C VAL A 94 -5.03 -12.85 5.26
N LEU A 95 -6.10 -13.24 5.94
CA LEU A 95 -7.47 -12.82 5.61
C LEU A 95 -7.74 -11.43 6.19
N PRO A 96 -8.56 -10.60 5.52
CA PRO A 96 -8.92 -9.28 6.02
C PRO A 96 -9.64 -9.32 7.37
N PRO A 97 -9.74 -8.19 8.09
CA PRO A 97 -10.64 -8.11 9.24
C PRO A 97 -12.08 -8.37 8.81
N ASP A 98 -12.90 -8.91 9.72
CA ASP A 98 -14.29 -9.27 9.44
C ASP A 98 -15.10 -9.15 10.72
N VAL A 99 -16.16 -8.35 10.72
CA VAL A 99 -17.02 -8.15 11.90
C VAL A 99 -17.70 -9.45 12.36
N ASN A 100 -17.88 -10.41 11.43
CA ASN A 100 -18.49 -11.70 11.72
C ASN A 100 -17.50 -12.81 12.09
N ALA A 101 -16.21 -12.64 11.80
CA ALA A 101 -15.23 -13.71 11.96
C ALA A 101 -14.01 -13.32 12.80
N SER A 102 -13.58 -12.04 12.79
CA SER A 102 -12.37 -11.62 13.52
C SER A 102 -12.60 -11.50 15.02
N GLY A 103 -11.55 -11.81 15.79
CA GLY A 103 -11.40 -11.41 17.17
C GLY A 103 -10.72 -10.05 17.33
N PHE A 104 -10.34 -9.70 18.57
CA PHE A 104 -9.55 -8.51 18.85
C PHE A 104 -8.11 -8.65 18.31
N ARG A 105 -7.50 -9.82 18.50
CA ARG A 105 -6.14 -10.15 18.09
C ARG A 105 -6.12 -10.87 16.74
N PHE A 106 -4.94 -10.97 16.13
CA PHE A 106 -4.71 -11.87 15.01
C PHE A 106 -4.82 -13.33 15.47
N GLU A 107 -5.47 -14.18 14.69
CA GLU A 107 -5.74 -15.55 15.04
C GLU A 107 -5.42 -16.50 13.89
N PRO A 108 -4.74 -17.65 14.17
CA PRO A 108 -4.60 -18.69 13.17
C PRO A 108 -5.95 -19.34 12.89
N VAL A 109 -6.26 -19.56 11.62
CA VAL A 109 -7.53 -20.15 11.19
C VAL A 109 -7.26 -21.46 10.47
N ALA A 110 -7.91 -22.53 10.91
CA ALA A 110 -7.95 -23.78 10.15
C ALA A 110 -8.86 -23.56 8.93
N ASP A 111 -8.30 -23.67 7.73
CA ASP A 111 -9.08 -23.65 6.50
C ASP A 111 -9.45 -25.08 6.05
N ALA A 112 -10.45 -25.18 5.16
CA ALA A 112 -10.95 -26.45 4.64
C ALA A 112 -9.90 -27.22 3.81
N HIS A 113 -8.81 -26.56 3.41
CA HIS A 113 -7.71 -27.13 2.62
C HIS A 113 -6.54 -27.58 3.49
N THR A 114 -6.53 -27.23 4.78
CA THR A 114 -5.50 -27.72 5.71
C THR A 114 -5.75 -29.20 5.96
N ALA A 115 -4.85 -30.05 5.47
CA ALA A 115 -4.95 -31.51 5.70
C ALA A 115 -4.94 -31.80 7.20
N LYS A 116 -5.77 -32.77 7.64
CA LYS A 116 -5.85 -33.17 9.06
C LYS A 116 -4.45 -33.46 9.62
N GLY A 117 -4.10 -32.74 10.69
CA GLY A 117 -2.83 -32.91 11.39
C GLY A 117 -1.70 -32.01 10.91
N LEU A 118 -1.90 -31.15 9.91
CA LEU A 118 -0.95 -30.10 9.55
C LEU A 118 -1.30 -28.78 10.28
N PRO A 119 -0.30 -27.95 10.61
CA PRO A 119 -0.54 -26.64 11.19
C PRO A 119 -1.30 -25.75 10.20
N PRO A 120 -2.15 -24.83 10.69
CA PRO A 120 -2.85 -23.86 9.84
C PRO A 120 -1.85 -22.99 9.09
N ARG A 121 -2.23 -22.57 7.88
CA ARG A 121 -1.43 -21.65 7.06
C ARG A 121 -2.17 -20.35 6.78
N THR A 122 -3.24 -20.11 7.51
CA THR A 122 -4.11 -18.93 7.35
C THR A 122 -4.19 -18.19 8.68
N ILE A 123 -4.07 -16.87 8.62
CA ILE A 123 -4.21 -15.95 9.76
C ILE A 123 -5.38 -15.02 9.46
N ARG A 124 -6.28 -14.84 10.42
CA ARG A 124 -7.32 -13.82 10.38
C ARG A 124 -6.82 -12.52 11.00
N TYR A 125 -7.04 -11.39 10.32
CA TYR A 125 -6.67 -10.06 10.82
C TYR A 125 -7.49 -9.71 12.07
N GLY A 126 -6.81 -9.23 13.12
CA GLY A 126 -7.46 -8.80 14.35
C GLY A 126 -8.09 -7.40 14.20
N MET A 127 -9.35 -7.24 14.56
CA MET A 127 -10.02 -5.93 14.51
C MET A 127 -9.33 -4.87 15.39
N GLY A 128 -8.64 -5.27 16.46
CA GLY A 128 -7.89 -4.36 17.34
C GLY A 128 -6.71 -3.66 16.65
N ALA A 129 -6.21 -4.20 15.54
CA ALA A 129 -5.15 -3.58 14.75
C ALA A 129 -5.66 -2.55 13.73
N VAL A 130 -6.99 -2.38 13.61
CA VAL A 130 -7.59 -1.32 12.76
C VAL A 130 -7.52 0.01 13.50
N LYS A 131 -6.90 1.02 12.88
CA LYS A 131 -6.78 2.37 13.48
C LYS A 131 -8.15 2.97 13.76
N GLY A 132 -8.43 3.26 15.01
CA GLY A 132 -9.71 3.84 15.43
C GLY A 132 -10.77 2.83 15.87
N ALA A 133 -10.53 1.53 15.74
CA ALA A 133 -11.35 0.48 16.33
C ALA A 133 -10.81 0.14 17.73
N GLY A 134 -11.01 0.98 18.72
CA GLY A 134 -10.51 0.78 20.08
C GLY A 134 -10.99 -0.54 20.72
N GLN A 135 -10.26 -1.02 21.74
CA GLN A 135 -10.53 -2.31 22.40
C GLN A 135 -11.98 -2.44 22.86
N ALA A 136 -12.51 -1.43 23.56
CA ALA A 136 -13.90 -1.46 24.04
C ALA A 136 -14.92 -1.61 22.90
N ALA A 137 -14.68 -0.94 21.75
CA ALA A 137 -15.56 -1.07 20.59
C ALA A 137 -15.51 -2.48 19.99
N VAL A 138 -14.34 -3.08 19.90
CA VAL A 138 -14.21 -4.45 19.39
C VAL A 138 -14.85 -5.45 20.35
N GLU A 139 -14.62 -5.33 21.66
CA GLU A 139 -15.27 -6.18 22.67
C GLU A 139 -16.80 -6.10 22.60
N GLU A 140 -17.35 -4.91 22.40
CA GLU A 140 -18.79 -4.71 22.21
C GLU A 140 -19.30 -5.38 20.92
N ILE A 141 -18.58 -5.28 19.81
CA ILE A 141 -18.91 -5.96 18.56
C ILE A 141 -18.92 -7.49 18.78
N LEU A 142 -17.92 -8.03 19.48
CA LEU A 142 -17.85 -9.45 19.81
C LEU A 142 -19.07 -9.89 20.66
N ARG A 143 -19.43 -9.10 21.67
CA ARG A 143 -20.60 -9.34 22.52
C ARG A 143 -21.91 -9.31 21.71
N ALA A 144 -22.10 -8.29 20.88
CA ALA A 144 -23.30 -8.18 20.05
C ALA A 144 -23.41 -9.36 19.06
N ARG A 145 -22.27 -9.88 18.56
CA ARG A 145 -22.20 -11.03 17.66
C ARG A 145 -22.60 -12.36 18.30
N GLU A 146 -22.58 -12.49 19.64
CA GLU A 146 -23.00 -13.72 20.34
C GLU A 146 -24.45 -14.12 20.02
N SER A 147 -25.31 -13.17 19.70
CA SER A 147 -26.68 -13.42 19.28
C SER A 147 -26.82 -13.85 17.81
N GLY A 148 -25.72 -14.02 17.09
CA GLY A 148 -25.65 -14.42 15.68
C GLY A 148 -24.86 -13.43 14.83
N PRO A 149 -24.49 -13.83 13.59
CA PRO A 149 -23.75 -12.96 12.67
C PRO A 149 -24.58 -11.74 12.29
N PHE A 150 -23.89 -10.65 11.93
CA PHE A 150 -24.53 -9.45 11.39
C PHE A 150 -24.92 -9.68 9.93
N GLY A 151 -26.18 -9.40 9.58
CA GLY A 151 -26.72 -9.59 8.24
C GLY A 151 -26.59 -8.34 7.35
N SER A 152 -26.43 -7.15 7.92
CA SER A 152 -26.31 -5.88 7.20
C SER A 152 -25.69 -4.79 8.07
N LEU A 153 -25.29 -3.66 7.46
CA LEU A 153 -24.85 -2.47 8.18
C LEU A 153 -25.94 -1.97 9.17
N PHE A 154 -27.20 -2.00 8.75
CA PHE A 154 -28.32 -1.57 9.59
C PHE A 154 -28.55 -2.51 10.79
N ASP A 155 -28.43 -3.83 10.58
CA ASP A 155 -28.48 -4.82 11.66
C ASP A 155 -27.32 -4.63 12.65
N PHE A 156 -26.11 -4.39 12.15
CA PHE A 156 -24.93 -4.08 12.96
C PHE A 156 -25.17 -2.85 13.83
N CYS A 157 -25.54 -1.71 13.23
CA CYS A 157 -25.75 -0.45 13.94
C CYS A 157 -26.90 -0.52 15.00
N ARG A 158 -27.89 -1.39 14.79
CA ARG A 158 -28.99 -1.61 15.74
C ARG A 158 -28.58 -2.46 16.95
N ARG A 159 -27.64 -3.41 16.77
CA ARG A 159 -27.27 -4.41 17.78
C ARG A 159 -26.09 -3.98 18.66
N VAL A 160 -25.22 -3.10 18.19
CA VAL A 160 -24.08 -2.60 18.96
C VAL A 160 -24.46 -1.38 19.81
N ASP A 161 -23.84 -1.24 21.00
CA ASP A 161 -23.94 -0.01 21.77
C ASP A 161 -23.21 1.14 21.10
N ARG A 162 -23.93 2.15 20.63
CA ARG A 162 -23.42 3.31 19.90
C ARG A 162 -22.55 4.27 20.73
N HIS A 163 -22.62 4.20 22.06
CA HIS A 163 -21.75 4.97 22.94
C HIS A 163 -20.35 4.38 22.95
N THR A 164 -20.26 3.06 22.83
CA THR A 164 -19.00 2.31 22.80
C THR A 164 -18.48 2.17 21.38
N VAL A 165 -19.34 1.79 20.41
CA VAL A 165 -19.01 1.67 18.97
C VAL A 165 -19.46 2.93 18.25
N ASN A 166 -18.64 3.98 18.29
CA ASN A 166 -18.96 5.25 17.70
C ASN A 166 -18.79 5.25 16.16
N ARG A 167 -19.31 6.29 15.50
CA ARG A 167 -19.24 6.46 14.03
C ARG A 167 -17.82 6.29 13.48
N ARG A 168 -16.80 6.84 14.17
CA ARG A 168 -15.41 6.78 13.72
C ARG A 168 -14.86 5.35 13.70
N SER A 169 -15.28 4.53 14.68
CA SER A 169 -14.88 3.12 14.73
C SER A 169 -15.50 2.31 13.59
N VAL A 170 -16.80 2.55 13.30
CA VAL A 170 -17.49 1.87 12.18
C VAL A 170 -16.90 2.31 10.84
N ASP A 171 -16.64 3.60 10.65
CA ASP A 171 -16.00 4.17 9.48
C ASP A 171 -14.64 3.50 9.21
N ALA A 172 -13.77 3.40 10.23
CA ALA A 172 -12.49 2.75 10.13
C ALA A 172 -12.60 1.25 9.78
N LEU A 173 -13.56 0.53 10.35
CA LEU A 173 -13.82 -0.88 10.06
C LEU A 173 -14.31 -1.07 8.61
N ILE A 174 -15.18 -0.18 8.09
CA ILE A 174 -15.63 -0.20 6.70
C ILE A 174 -14.42 0.02 5.77
N GLN A 175 -13.61 1.04 6.04
CA GLN A 175 -12.40 1.35 5.24
C GLN A 175 -11.41 0.18 5.24
N ALA A 176 -11.27 -0.52 6.37
CA ALA A 176 -10.42 -1.70 6.50
C ALA A 176 -10.98 -2.97 5.81
N GLY A 177 -12.23 -2.94 5.34
CA GLY A 177 -12.88 -4.10 4.72
C GLY A 177 -13.54 -5.08 5.68
N ALA A 178 -13.74 -4.68 6.94
CA ALA A 178 -14.33 -5.58 7.95
C ALA A 178 -15.80 -5.95 7.69
N PHE A 179 -16.45 -5.31 6.74
CA PHE A 179 -17.83 -5.58 6.32
C PHE A 179 -17.92 -6.28 4.95
N ASP A 180 -16.80 -6.58 4.28
CA ASP A 180 -16.81 -7.12 2.91
C ASP A 180 -17.52 -8.47 2.78
N SER A 181 -17.59 -9.26 3.87
CA SER A 181 -18.38 -10.50 3.91
C SER A 181 -19.90 -10.28 3.89
N ILE A 182 -20.35 -9.07 4.23
CA ILE A 182 -21.76 -8.68 4.24
C ILE A 182 -22.09 -7.90 2.97
N GLU A 183 -21.25 -6.90 2.62
CA GLU A 183 -21.40 -6.03 1.48
C GLU A 183 -20.02 -5.59 0.97
N PRO A 184 -19.62 -6.00 -0.23
CA PRO A 184 -18.30 -5.66 -0.76
C PRO A 184 -18.17 -4.20 -1.23
N ASN A 185 -19.29 -3.49 -1.46
CA ASN A 185 -19.25 -2.08 -1.86
C ASN A 185 -19.05 -1.18 -0.63
N ARG A 186 -17.80 -0.99 -0.22
CA ARG A 186 -17.42 -0.14 0.92
C ARG A 186 -17.84 1.33 0.74
N ALA A 187 -17.92 1.83 -0.51
CA ALA A 187 -18.42 3.18 -0.79
C ALA A 187 -19.89 3.32 -0.39
N ALA A 188 -20.73 2.35 -0.77
CA ALA A 188 -22.15 2.33 -0.43
C ALA A 188 -22.36 2.20 1.09
N LEU A 189 -21.58 1.36 1.78
CA LEU A 189 -21.59 1.24 3.23
C LEU A 189 -21.28 2.58 3.91
N LEU A 190 -20.21 3.24 3.49
CA LEU A 190 -19.79 4.51 4.09
C LEU A 190 -20.81 5.64 3.86
N ALA A 191 -21.37 5.72 2.65
CA ALA A 191 -22.41 6.70 2.33
C ALA A 191 -23.70 6.47 3.13
N SER A 192 -24.01 5.22 3.48
CA SER A 192 -25.22 4.84 4.23
C SER A 192 -25.01 4.88 5.75
N LEU A 193 -23.79 5.04 6.25
CA LEU A 193 -23.48 4.92 7.67
C LEU A 193 -24.27 5.94 8.53
N ALA A 194 -24.40 7.19 8.08
CA ALA A 194 -25.17 8.20 8.82
C ALA A 194 -26.63 7.76 8.98
N THR A 195 -27.27 7.35 7.88
CA THR A 195 -28.66 6.87 7.86
C THR A 195 -28.84 5.61 8.74
N ALA A 196 -27.84 4.70 8.73
CA ALA A 196 -27.90 3.50 9.56
C ALA A 196 -27.84 3.83 11.06
N LEU A 197 -27.00 4.79 11.46
CA LEU A 197 -26.92 5.24 12.86
C LEU A 197 -28.19 5.98 13.30
N GLU A 198 -28.74 6.85 12.46
CA GLU A 198 -29.99 7.56 12.72
C GLU A 198 -31.18 6.59 12.87
N ALA A 199 -31.27 5.59 11.98
CA ALA A 199 -32.29 4.57 12.04
C ALA A 199 -32.23 3.72 13.34
N ALA A 200 -30.99 3.37 13.74
CA ALA A 200 -30.74 2.66 14.99
C ALA A 200 -31.17 3.51 16.21
N GLU A 201 -30.88 4.82 16.20
CA GLU A 201 -31.30 5.74 17.25
C GLU A 201 -32.82 5.89 17.31
N GLN A 202 -33.50 5.95 16.18
CA GLN A 202 -34.95 6.03 16.12
C GLN A 202 -35.60 4.74 16.63
N ALA A 203 -35.05 3.57 16.29
CA ALA A 203 -35.53 2.29 16.77
C ALA A 203 -35.42 2.18 18.28
N ASP A 204 -34.33 2.62 18.91
CA ASP A 204 -34.15 2.63 20.36
C ASP A 204 -35.13 3.59 21.05
N ARG A 205 -35.38 4.76 20.49
CA ARG A 205 -36.36 5.72 21.01
C ARG A 205 -37.78 5.12 20.96
N SER A 206 -38.11 4.46 19.83
CA SER A 206 -39.44 3.83 19.65
C SER A 206 -39.63 2.64 20.58
N ALA A 207 -38.61 1.83 20.82
CA ALA A 207 -38.69 0.71 21.78
C ALA A 207 -38.89 1.17 23.23
N ASN A 208 -38.43 2.37 23.58
CA ASN A 208 -38.62 2.96 24.93
C ASN A 208 -39.92 3.76 25.07
N GLN A 209 -40.68 4.00 24.00
CA GLN A 209 -42.00 4.62 24.04
C GLN A 209 -43.06 3.55 24.08
N VAL A 210 -43.74 3.41 25.23
CA VAL A 210 -44.92 2.59 25.31
C VAL A 210 -46.01 3.23 24.44
N SER A 211 -46.39 2.58 23.34
CA SER A 211 -47.47 3.04 22.48
C SER A 211 -48.78 3.10 23.28
N LEU A 212 -49.30 4.30 23.50
CA LEU A 212 -50.55 4.53 24.22
C LEU A 212 -51.79 4.07 23.41
N PHE A 213 -51.60 3.73 22.13
CA PHE A 213 -52.68 3.44 21.17
C PHE A 213 -52.63 2.03 20.55
N GLY A 214 -51.74 1.15 20.99
CA GLY A 214 -51.79 -0.27 20.64
C GLY A 214 -51.63 -0.58 19.13
N ASP A 215 -51.03 0.30 18.36
CA ASP A 215 -50.83 0.10 16.92
C ASP A 215 -49.45 -0.55 16.68
N ASP A 216 -49.42 -1.89 16.62
CA ASP A 216 -48.24 -2.71 16.36
C ASP A 216 -47.81 -2.73 14.88
N SER A 217 -48.36 -1.84 14.03
CA SER A 217 -48.00 -1.74 12.62
C SER A 217 -46.84 -0.78 12.39
N HIS A 218 -45.70 -1.02 13.00
CA HIS A 218 -44.46 -0.44 12.47
C HIS A 218 -44.08 -1.20 11.17
N GLU A 219 -44.51 -0.69 10.05
CA GLU A 219 -43.92 -1.05 8.76
C GLU A 219 -42.41 -0.86 8.87
N VAL A 220 -41.68 -1.96 8.99
CA VAL A 220 -40.21 -1.95 8.91
C VAL A 220 -39.88 -1.57 7.46
N VAL A 221 -39.73 -0.25 7.21
CA VAL A 221 -39.24 0.23 5.96
C VAL A 221 -37.88 -0.45 5.76
N ALA A 222 -37.78 -1.32 4.77
CA ALA A 222 -36.54 -1.97 4.44
C ALA A 222 -35.54 -0.86 3.99
N LEU A 223 -34.62 -0.53 4.88
CA LEU A 223 -33.57 0.45 4.58
C LEU A 223 -32.60 -0.16 3.58
N GLU A 224 -32.48 0.47 2.42
CA GLU A 224 -31.53 0.08 1.37
C GLU A 224 -30.26 0.91 1.48
N LEU A 225 -29.13 0.30 1.10
CA LEU A 225 -27.85 1.01 0.97
C LEU A 225 -27.92 2.01 -0.19
N ALA A 226 -27.12 3.07 -0.08
CA ALA A 226 -26.97 4.05 -1.16
C ALA A 226 -26.48 3.37 -2.44
N ARG A 227 -27.19 3.62 -3.55
CA ARG A 227 -26.83 3.07 -4.87
C ARG A 227 -25.75 3.92 -5.52
N ILE A 228 -24.51 3.70 -5.13
CA ILE A 228 -23.34 4.37 -5.70
C ILE A 228 -22.32 3.34 -6.21
N PRO A 229 -21.51 3.68 -7.23
CA PRO A 229 -20.48 2.79 -7.70
C PRO A 229 -19.44 2.49 -6.62
N ALA A 230 -18.86 1.30 -6.66
CA ALA A 230 -17.74 0.93 -5.81
C ALA A 230 -16.53 1.85 -6.07
N TRP A 231 -15.67 2.00 -5.06
CA TRP A 231 -14.41 2.73 -5.25
C TRP A 231 -13.54 2.07 -6.33
N ASP A 232 -12.84 2.90 -7.09
CA ASP A 232 -11.72 2.42 -7.89
C ASP A 232 -10.58 1.90 -6.99
N LEU A 233 -9.65 1.14 -7.56
CA LEU A 233 -8.57 0.52 -6.80
C LEU A 233 -7.73 1.56 -6.03
N ARG A 234 -7.46 2.73 -6.59
CA ARG A 234 -6.66 3.77 -5.92
C ARG A 234 -7.37 4.31 -4.68
N THR A 235 -8.65 4.60 -4.80
CA THR A 235 -9.48 5.06 -3.68
C THR A 235 -9.59 3.98 -2.62
N LEU A 236 -9.86 2.72 -3.02
CA LEU A 236 -9.93 1.59 -2.10
C LEU A 236 -8.63 1.46 -1.28
N LEU A 237 -7.49 1.43 -1.94
CA LEU A 237 -6.19 1.29 -1.30
C LEU A 237 -5.85 2.50 -0.41
N ALA A 238 -6.23 3.73 -0.82
CA ALA A 238 -6.05 4.92 0.02
C ALA A 238 -6.86 4.84 1.31
N GLN A 239 -8.09 4.34 1.26
CA GLN A 239 -8.93 4.10 2.45
C GLN A 239 -8.34 3.00 3.34
N GLU A 240 -7.85 1.90 2.76
CA GLU A 240 -7.15 0.86 3.52
C GLU A 240 -5.90 1.39 4.22
N LYS A 241 -5.07 2.17 3.52
CA LYS A 241 -3.88 2.80 4.10
C LYS A 241 -4.24 3.73 5.27
N SER A 242 -5.36 4.43 5.19
CA SER A 242 -5.87 5.25 6.29
C SER A 242 -6.22 4.40 7.51
N ALA A 243 -6.90 3.27 7.33
CA ALA A 243 -7.41 2.42 8.40
C ALA A 243 -6.38 1.40 8.92
N LEU A 244 -5.56 0.82 8.05
CA LEU A 244 -4.59 -0.24 8.38
C LEU A 244 -3.14 0.26 8.46
N GLY A 245 -2.83 1.37 7.77
CA GLY A 245 -1.48 1.93 7.68
C GLY A 245 -0.70 1.48 6.45
N TYR A 246 -1.23 0.54 5.68
CA TYR A 246 -0.64 0.01 4.45
C TYR A 246 -1.72 -0.51 3.50
N TYR A 247 -1.33 -0.86 2.28
CA TYR A 247 -2.20 -1.44 1.27
C TYR A 247 -2.34 -2.94 1.51
N PHE A 248 -3.54 -3.40 1.76
CA PHE A 248 -3.82 -4.80 2.10
C PHE A 248 -4.35 -5.59 0.90
N SER A 249 -5.36 -5.06 0.19
CA SER A 249 -6.06 -5.77 -0.89
C SER A 249 -5.33 -5.80 -2.22
N GLY A 250 -4.24 -5.02 -2.39
CA GLY A 250 -3.52 -4.93 -3.64
C GLY A 250 -2.29 -4.05 -3.54
N HIS A 251 -1.64 -3.85 -4.68
CA HIS A 251 -0.49 -2.98 -4.80
C HIS A 251 -0.87 -1.69 -5.54
N LEU A 252 -0.47 -0.52 -5.04
CA LEU A 252 -0.87 0.76 -5.66
C LEU A 252 -0.43 0.86 -7.13
N PHE A 253 0.69 0.24 -7.50
CA PHE A 253 1.17 0.16 -8.88
C PHE A 253 0.19 -0.55 -9.81
N ASP A 254 -0.68 -1.44 -9.29
CA ASP A 254 -1.65 -2.18 -10.10
C ASP A 254 -2.65 -1.25 -10.80
N SER A 255 -2.90 -0.06 -10.22
CA SER A 255 -3.75 0.96 -10.85
C SER A 255 -3.21 1.50 -12.18
N TRP A 256 -1.93 1.29 -12.46
CA TRP A 256 -1.26 1.75 -13.68
C TRP A 256 -0.53 0.62 -14.41
N ARG A 257 -0.55 -0.59 -13.85
CA ARG A 257 0.28 -1.72 -14.32
C ARG A 257 0.15 -1.96 -15.81
N ASP A 258 -1.06 -2.07 -16.31
CA ASP A 258 -1.32 -2.45 -17.69
C ASP A 258 -0.75 -1.42 -18.67
N GLU A 259 -0.96 -0.14 -18.41
CA GLU A 259 -0.41 0.92 -19.22
C GLU A 259 1.11 1.06 -19.06
N VAL A 260 1.58 1.13 -17.81
CA VAL A 260 3.00 1.34 -17.53
C VAL A 260 3.85 0.19 -18.09
N ARG A 261 3.34 -1.05 -18.11
CA ARG A 261 4.06 -2.19 -18.69
C ARG A 261 4.17 -2.12 -20.21
N GLN A 262 3.31 -1.40 -20.90
CA GLN A 262 3.47 -1.12 -22.32
C GLN A 262 4.59 -0.09 -22.56
N ILE A 263 4.77 0.88 -21.65
CA ILE A 263 5.84 1.90 -21.71
C ILE A 263 7.18 1.33 -21.22
N VAL A 264 7.15 0.61 -20.09
CA VAL A 264 8.30 0.03 -19.38
C VAL A 264 8.05 -1.47 -19.16
N PRO A 265 8.34 -2.33 -20.15
CA PRO A 265 8.02 -3.75 -20.09
C PRO A 265 8.79 -4.52 -19.00
N LYS A 266 10.01 -4.07 -18.65
CA LYS A 266 10.90 -4.78 -17.72
C LYS A 266 10.50 -4.46 -16.27
N PRO A 267 10.13 -5.47 -15.44
CA PRO A 267 9.85 -5.26 -14.01
C PRO A 267 11.13 -4.99 -13.22
N LEU A 268 10.98 -4.37 -12.04
CA LEU A 268 12.10 -4.05 -11.15
C LEU A 268 12.88 -5.30 -10.71
N SER A 269 12.20 -6.44 -10.53
CA SER A 269 12.83 -7.72 -10.18
C SER A 269 13.81 -8.26 -11.24
N ARG A 270 13.76 -7.73 -12.46
CA ARG A 270 14.64 -8.14 -13.58
C ARG A 270 15.65 -7.07 -13.98
N LEU A 271 15.90 -6.07 -13.13
CA LEU A 271 16.93 -5.08 -13.39
C LEU A 271 18.32 -5.72 -13.35
N GLU A 272 19.12 -5.38 -14.32
CA GLU A 272 20.50 -5.85 -14.48
C GLU A 272 21.45 -4.68 -14.76
N PRO A 273 22.69 -4.72 -14.27
CA PRO A 273 23.68 -3.71 -14.60
C PRO A 273 23.96 -3.66 -16.10
N LEU A 274 23.74 -2.50 -16.72
CA LEU A 274 24.00 -2.23 -18.13
C LEU A 274 24.77 -0.92 -18.31
N ARG A 275 25.47 -0.80 -19.45
CA ARG A 275 26.16 0.45 -19.82
C ARG A 275 25.18 1.57 -20.14
N ASP A 276 24.06 1.23 -20.78
CA ASP A 276 23.05 2.18 -21.20
C ASP A 276 22.07 2.49 -20.07
N LEU A 277 21.43 3.65 -20.16
CA LEU A 277 20.33 4.02 -19.28
C LEU A 277 19.15 3.10 -19.52
N GLN A 278 18.47 2.72 -18.44
CA GLN A 278 17.30 1.85 -18.48
C GLN A 278 16.04 2.59 -18.03
N TRP A 279 14.94 2.30 -18.70
CA TRP A 279 13.62 2.69 -18.23
C TRP A 279 13.20 1.81 -17.06
N MET A 280 12.67 2.43 -16.03
CA MET A 280 12.06 1.74 -14.88
C MET A 280 10.87 2.53 -14.37
N ALA A 281 9.93 1.84 -13.76
CA ALA A 281 8.74 2.45 -13.18
C ALA A 281 8.37 1.75 -11.88
N GLY A 282 7.82 2.53 -10.96
CA GLY A 282 7.31 2.05 -9.68
C GLY A 282 6.63 3.17 -8.90
N VAL A 283 5.97 2.80 -7.83
CA VAL A 283 5.43 3.74 -6.85
C VAL A 283 6.50 4.01 -5.80
N VAL A 284 6.61 5.24 -5.34
CA VAL A 284 7.53 5.61 -4.26
C VAL A 284 7.00 5.04 -2.94
N ALA A 285 7.66 4.02 -2.43
CA ALA A 285 7.31 3.39 -1.15
C ALA A 285 7.83 4.20 0.06
N SER A 286 9.02 4.80 -0.07
CA SER A 286 9.58 5.67 0.96
C SER A 286 10.63 6.62 0.38
N THR A 287 10.93 7.69 1.14
CA THR A 287 11.94 8.68 0.74
C THR A 287 12.84 9.02 1.92
N ARG A 288 14.14 9.18 1.67
CA ARG A 288 15.12 9.61 2.66
C ARG A 288 16.07 10.64 2.07
N THR A 289 16.09 11.84 2.63
CA THR A 289 17.03 12.89 2.21
C THR A 289 18.30 12.85 3.04
N MET A 290 19.44 12.96 2.38
CA MET A 290 20.76 12.98 3.00
C MET A 290 21.58 14.16 2.46
N MET A 291 22.36 14.80 3.35
CA MET A 291 23.37 15.78 2.95
C MET A 291 24.71 15.08 2.80
N GLY A 292 25.33 15.20 1.65
CA GLY A 292 26.67 14.66 1.38
C GLY A 292 27.64 15.74 0.94
N GLN A 293 28.92 15.38 0.75
CA GLN A 293 29.98 16.30 0.31
C GLN A 293 29.69 16.96 -1.07
N ARG A 294 28.85 16.33 -1.89
CA ARG A 294 28.44 16.81 -3.24
C ARG A 294 27.04 17.42 -3.25
N GLY A 295 26.52 17.85 -2.09
CA GLY A 295 25.21 18.47 -1.94
C GLY A 295 24.10 17.50 -1.49
N LYS A 296 22.85 17.95 -1.60
CA LYS A 296 21.64 17.23 -1.23
C LYS A 296 21.44 16.03 -2.17
N ARG A 297 21.19 14.85 -1.61
CA ARG A 297 20.76 13.65 -2.33
C ARG A 297 19.53 13.06 -1.66
N MET A 298 18.66 12.45 -2.43
CA MET A 298 17.49 11.71 -1.96
C MET A 298 17.61 10.25 -2.38
N ILE A 299 17.32 9.36 -1.47
CA ILE A 299 17.17 7.93 -1.75
C ILE A 299 15.67 7.65 -1.75
N LEU A 300 15.17 7.17 -2.88
CA LEU A 300 13.80 6.71 -3.05
C LEU A 300 13.80 5.19 -3.06
N VAL A 301 12.81 4.59 -2.43
CA VAL A 301 12.48 3.18 -2.64
C VAL A 301 11.34 3.11 -3.63
N LEU A 302 11.60 2.59 -4.83
CA LEU A 302 10.57 2.29 -5.83
C LEU A 302 10.08 0.86 -5.67
N ASP A 303 8.77 0.70 -5.77
CA ASP A 303 8.08 -0.58 -5.68
C ASP A 303 7.11 -0.74 -6.87
N ASP A 304 7.22 -1.83 -7.63
CA ASP A 304 6.29 -2.18 -8.72
C ASP A 304 5.50 -3.47 -8.43
N GLY A 305 5.52 -3.92 -7.16
CA GLY A 305 4.94 -5.17 -6.70
C GLY A 305 5.76 -6.41 -7.03
N SER A 306 6.79 -6.31 -7.90
CA SER A 306 7.69 -7.43 -8.20
C SER A 306 8.99 -7.36 -7.37
N ALA A 307 9.46 -6.18 -7.04
CA ALA A 307 10.62 -5.91 -6.20
C ALA A 307 10.64 -4.45 -5.72
N GLN A 308 11.41 -4.21 -4.66
CA GLN A 308 11.78 -2.88 -4.21
C GLN A 308 13.22 -2.56 -4.59
N VAL A 309 13.44 -1.35 -5.10
CA VAL A 309 14.77 -0.90 -5.56
C VAL A 309 15.06 0.49 -5.02
N GLU A 310 16.21 0.65 -4.37
CA GLU A 310 16.70 1.97 -3.95
C GLU A 310 17.25 2.75 -5.15
N VAL A 311 16.73 3.96 -5.35
CA VAL A 311 17.15 4.88 -6.42
C VAL A 311 17.73 6.14 -5.80
N THR A 312 18.96 6.48 -6.17
CA THR A 312 19.59 7.74 -5.77
C THR A 312 19.21 8.84 -6.75
N VAL A 313 18.70 9.95 -6.20
CA VAL A 313 18.35 11.18 -6.93
C VAL A 313 19.24 12.32 -6.41
N PHE A 314 19.88 13.05 -7.31
CA PHE A 314 20.75 14.18 -6.97
C PHE A 314 19.99 15.53 -6.98
N SER A 315 20.59 16.56 -6.39
CA SER A 315 20.02 17.88 -6.14
C SER A 315 19.30 18.49 -7.33
N GLU A 316 19.88 18.43 -8.52
CA GLU A 316 19.30 19.01 -9.74
C GLU A 316 17.91 18.43 -10.07
N LEU A 317 17.77 17.10 -9.98
CA LEU A 317 16.48 16.43 -10.21
C LEU A 317 15.52 16.61 -9.02
N ILE A 318 16.06 16.71 -7.80
CA ILE A 318 15.24 16.98 -6.61
C ILE A 318 14.58 18.34 -6.74
N ASP A 319 15.34 19.38 -7.06
CA ASP A 319 14.84 20.75 -7.16
C ASP A 319 13.80 20.91 -8.29
N LYS A 320 13.99 20.16 -9.38
CA LYS A 320 13.07 20.17 -10.54
C LYS A 320 11.78 19.37 -10.30
N HIS A 321 11.81 18.31 -9.48
CA HIS A 321 10.70 17.36 -9.35
C HIS A 321 10.26 17.11 -7.89
N ASN A 322 10.56 18.02 -6.96
CA ASN A 322 10.32 17.84 -5.53
C ASN A 322 8.84 17.52 -5.17
N ASP A 323 7.91 18.03 -5.93
CA ASP A 323 6.46 17.77 -5.79
C ASP A 323 6.06 16.34 -6.11
N ARG A 324 6.84 15.65 -6.97
CA ARG A 324 6.61 14.28 -7.45
C ARG A 324 7.38 13.22 -6.65
N LEU A 325 8.47 13.62 -5.99
CA LEU A 325 9.34 12.74 -5.20
C LEU A 325 8.75 12.51 -3.81
N LYS A 326 7.47 12.15 -3.74
CA LYS A 326 6.73 11.87 -2.50
C LYS A 326 6.23 10.44 -2.51
N GLU A 327 5.98 9.91 -1.31
CA GLU A 327 5.36 8.59 -1.15
C GLU A 327 4.03 8.49 -1.92
N ASP A 328 3.73 7.31 -2.39
CA ASP A 328 2.55 6.94 -3.16
C ASP A 328 2.45 7.58 -4.57
N GLN A 329 3.49 8.28 -5.03
CA GLN A 329 3.52 8.80 -6.39
C GLN A 329 4.09 7.75 -7.35
N LEU A 330 3.45 7.59 -8.51
CA LEU A 330 4.02 6.85 -9.63
C LEU A 330 5.17 7.65 -10.24
N LEU A 331 6.33 7.03 -10.35
CA LEU A 331 7.47 7.58 -11.08
C LEU A 331 7.87 6.66 -12.22
N ILE A 332 8.19 7.27 -13.34
CA ILE A 332 8.84 6.63 -14.48
C ILE A 332 10.21 7.28 -14.62
N LEU A 333 11.26 6.47 -14.57
CA LEU A 333 12.63 6.92 -14.52
C LEU A 333 13.41 6.42 -15.71
N HIS A 334 14.35 7.24 -16.16
CA HIS A 334 15.48 6.82 -16.97
C HIS A 334 16.70 6.83 -16.04
N ALA A 335 17.31 5.69 -15.80
CA ALA A 335 18.30 5.56 -14.75
C ALA A 335 19.46 4.65 -15.14
N LYS A 336 20.62 4.91 -14.56
CA LYS A 336 21.80 4.07 -14.68
C LYS A 336 21.79 3.00 -13.61
N VAL A 337 21.92 1.73 -14.02
CA VAL A 337 22.03 0.57 -13.14
C VAL A 337 23.45 0.02 -13.21
N SER A 338 24.11 -0.10 -12.08
CA SER A 338 25.48 -0.63 -11.94
C SER A 338 25.56 -1.61 -10.78
N ASN A 339 26.62 -2.42 -10.73
CA ASN A 339 26.86 -3.25 -9.55
C ASN A 339 27.17 -2.37 -8.34
N ASP A 340 26.67 -2.75 -7.20
CA ASP A 340 27.05 -2.19 -5.90
C ASP A 340 28.05 -3.13 -5.24
N GLU A 341 29.31 -2.69 -5.16
CA GLU A 341 30.41 -3.48 -4.60
C GLU A 341 30.27 -3.70 -3.07
N TYR A 342 29.47 -2.87 -2.38
CA TYR A 342 29.28 -2.97 -0.93
C TYR A 342 28.15 -3.91 -0.52
N SER A 343 27.03 -3.86 -1.22
CA SER A 343 25.86 -4.69 -0.89
C SER A 343 25.79 -5.99 -1.70
N GLY A 344 26.59 -6.11 -2.77
CA GLY A 344 26.50 -7.22 -3.73
C GLY A 344 25.25 -7.19 -4.60
N GLY A 345 24.46 -6.10 -4.53
CA GLY A 345 23.26 -5.86 -5.31
C GLY A 345 23.47 -4.88 -6.46
N VAL A 346 22.42 -4.17 -6.82
CA VAL A 346 22.44 -3.12 -7.86
C VAL A 346 22.38 -1.74 -7.23
N ARG A 347 23.17 -0.82 -7.77
CA ARG A 347 23.11 0.60 -7.50
C ARG A 347 22.38 1.29 -8.64
N VAL A 348 21.31 2.02 -8.33
CA VAL A 348 20.51 2.75 -9.30
C VAL A 348 20.63 4.25 -9.06
N VAL A 349 20.92 4.99 -10.14
CA VAL A 349 21.04 6.46 -10.12
C VAL A 349 20.11 7.02 -11.19
N ALA A 350 19.15 7.85 -10.77
CA ALA A 350 18.25 8.52 -11.69
C ALA A 350 18.99 9.53 -12.56
N ASP A 351 18.72 9.49 -13.87
CA ASP A 351 19.19 10.45 -14.87
C ASP A 351 18.08 11.44 -15.23
N SER A 352 16.88 10.94 -15.42
CA SER A 352 15.69 11.75 -15.65
C SER A 352 14.44 11.14 -15.01
N ILE A 353 13.47 12.00 -14.71
CA ILE A 353 12.20 11.66 -14.06
C ILE A 353 11.07 12.15 -14.95
N LEU A 354 10.14 11.27 -15.24
CA LEU A 354 8.98 11.54 -16.07
C LEU A 354 7.71 11.23 -15.26
N ASP A 355 6.65 11.97 -15.52
CA ASP A 355 5.31 11.54 -15.16
C ASP A 355 4.72 10.63 -16.26
N LEU A 356 3.54 10.07 -15.96
CA LEU A 356 2.88 9.17 -16.89
C LEU A 356 2.53 9.87 -18.21
N GLN A 357 2.11 11.14 -18.17
CA GLN A 357 1.82 11.91 -19.38
C GLN A 357 3.05 12.06 -20.27
N LEU A 358 4.18 12.50 -19.71
CA LEU A 358 5.42 12.67 -20.46
C LEU A 358 5.94 11.33 -20.98
N ALA A 359 5.79 10.26 -20.22
CA ALA A 359 6.18 8.92 -20.65
C ALA A 359 5.30 8.40 -21.81
N ARG A 360 3.98 8.62 -21.73
CA ARG A 360 3.05 8.37 -22.85
C ARG A 360 3.51 9.12 -24.11
N GLU A 361 3.66 10.43 -23.98
CA GLU A 361 4.05 11.31 -25.08
C GLU A 361 5.40 10.92 -25.71
N ALA A 362 6.35 10.44 -24.90
CA ALA A 362 7.66 9.99 -25.38
C ALA A 362 7.63 8.64 -26.12
N ARG A 363 6.67 7.77 -25.80
CA ARG A 363 6.62 6.38 -26.27
C ARG A 363 5.44 6.08 -27.18
N ALA A 364 4.37 6.87 -27.14
CA ALA A 364 3.17 6.64 -27.93
C ALA A 364 3.45 6.83 -29.44
N ARG A 365 3.02 5.85 -30.21
CA ARG A 365 3.03 5.88 -31.69
C ARG A 365 1.74 6.53 -32.22
N ALA A 366 0.61 6.22 -31.57
CA ALA A 366 -0.69 6.77 -31.94
C ALA A 366 -1.67 6.70 -30.76
N LEU A 367 -2.63 7.62 -30.72
CA LEU A 367 -3.88 7.50 -29.98
C LEU A 367 -4.92 6.86 -30.91
N ARG A 368 -5.39 5.66 -30.60
CA ARG A 368 -6.43 4.96 -31.37
C ARG A 368 -7.76 5.13 -30.70
N ILE A 369 -8.76 5.51 -31.48
CA ILE A 369 -10.14 5.66 -31.04
C ILE A 369 -11.00 4.77 -31.93
N ARG A 370 -11.62 3.74 -31.33
CA ARG A 370 -12.51 2.83 -32.02
C ARG A 370 -13.91 3.43 -32.10
N MET A 371 -14.48 3.44 -33.28
CA MET A 371 -15.79 4.03 -33.55
C MET A 371 -16.69 2.99 -34.21
N ASN A 372 -17.54 2.37 -33.40
CA ASN A 372 -18.48 1.35 -33.84
C ASN A 372 -19.90 1.94 -33.80
N GLY A 373 -20.42 2.47 -34.92
CA GLY A 373 -21.76 3.02 -34.99
C GLY A 373 -21.84 4.48 -35.45
N ASN A 374 -22.63 5.29 -34.80
CA ASN A 374 -22.85 6.71 -35.17
C ASN A 374 -21.62 7.55 -34.83
N ALA A 375 -20.72 7.67 -35.80
CA ALA A 375 -19.54 8.54 -35.69
C ALA A 375 -19.97 10.03 -35.78
N ASP A 376 -20.00 10.73 -34.65
CA ASP A 376 -20.16 12.18 -34.63
C ASP A 376 -18.80 12.86 -34.76
N ALA A 377 -18.47 13.27 -35.98
CA ALA A 377 -17.20 13.95 -36.28
C ALA A 377 -17.07 15.29 -35.55
N ASP A 378 -18.18 16.00 -35.30
CA ASP A 378 -18.16 17.27 -34.59
C ASP A 378 -17.96 17.10 -33.09
N ALA A 379 -18.51 16.03 -32.52
CA ALA A 379 -18.24 15.66 -31.11
C ALA A 379 -16.77 15.27 -30.92
N LEU A 380 -16.21 14.44 -31.80
CA LEU A 380 -14.78 14.08 -31.79
C LEU A 380 -13.90 15.33 -31.92
N ARG A 381 -14.23 16.22 -32.84
CA ARG A 381 -13.53 17.48 -33.02
C ARG A 381 -13.52 18.32 -31.75
N ARG A 382 -14.66 18.46 -31.08
CA ARG A 382 -14.78 19.19 -29.82
C ARG A 382 -13.94 18.52 -28.70
N ALA A 383 -13.93 17.20 -28.64
CA ALA A 383 -13.17 16.43 -27.63
C ALA A 383 -11.65 16.58 -27.81
N LEU A 384 -11.16 16.51 -29.04
CA LEU A 384 -9.71 16.56 -29.33
C LEU A 384 -9.14 17.98 -29.38
N HIS A 385 -9.94 18.99 -29.74
CA HIS A 385 -9.48 20.36 -30.00
C HIS A 385 -8.68 20.99 -28.84
N PRO A 386 -9.08 20.87 -27.55
CA PRO A 386 -8.35 21.45 -26.43
C PRO A 386 -6.94 20.86 -26.23
N PHE A 387 -6.71 19.64 -26.71
CA PHE A 387 -5.50 18.88 -26.49
C PHE A 387 -4.55 18.86 -27.69
N ARG A 388 -4.85 19.63 -28.73
CA ARG A 388 -3.99 19.70 -29.91
C ARG A 388 -2.59 20.17 -29.53
N ALA A 389 -1.61 19.48 -30.06
CA ALA A 389 -0.22 19.89 -29.93
C ALA A 389 0.02 21.15 -30.79
N THR A 390 0.56 22.21 -30.20
CA THR A 390 0.96 23.42 -30.91
C THR A 390 2.50 23.49 -30.97
N PRO A 391 3.07 24.08 -32.02
CA PRO A 391 4.53 24.26 -32.14
C PRO A 391 5.17 24.95 -30.94
N GLU A 392 4.39 25.84 -30.30
CA GLU A 392 4.82 26.61 -29.11
C GLU A 392 5.07 25.74 -27.87
N ASN A 393 4.45 24.57 -27.80
CA ASN A 393 4.56 23.65 -26.66
C ASN A 393 5.78 22.73 -26.72
N GLY A 394 6.61 22.82 -27.77
CA GLY A 394 7.89 22.09 -27.90
C GLY A 394 7.73 20.56 -28.06
N PHE A 395 6.51 20.05 -28.18
CA PHE A 395 6.21 18.62 -28.33
C PHE A 395 5.52 18.36 -29.68
N PRO A 396 5.97 17.37 -30.47
CA PRO A 396 5.42 17.09 -31.81
C PRO A 396 4.00 16.52 -31.80
N GLY A 397 3.44 16.23 -30.62
CA GLY A 397 2.13 15.62 -30.45
C GLY A 397 2.06 14.17 -30.91
N THR A 398 1.09 13.43 -30.39
CA THR A 398 0.82 12.02 -30.77
C THR A 398 -0.20 11.99 -31.92
N PRO A 399 0.05 11.23 -32.99
CA PRO A 399 -0.93 11.04 -34.07
C PRO A 399 -2.22 10.42 -33.54
N VAL A 400 -3.36 10.81 -34.11
CA VAL A 400 -4.67 10.21 -33.79
C VAL A 400 -5.09 9.30 -34.96
N GLU A 401 -5.48 8.07 -34.62
CA GLU A 401 -6.00 7.06 -35.54
C GLU A 401 -7.43 6.71 -35.13
N ILE A 402 -8.36 6.81 -36.08
CA ILE A 402 -9.74 6.39 -35.92
C ILE A 402 -9.89 5.01 -36.53
N VAL A 403 -10.28 4.03 -35.71
CA VAL A 403 -10.52 2.65 -36.16
C VAL A 403 -12.02 2.47 -36.32
N LEU A 404 -12.43 2.29 -37.56
CA LEU A 404 -13.82 2.01 -37.92
C LEU A 404 -13.97 0.50 -38.13
N GLU A 405 -14.76 -0.15 -37.31
CA GLU A 405 -15.05 -1.58 -37.42
C GLU A 405 -16.50 -1.79 -37.83
N ARG A 406 -16.71 -2.67 -38.83
CA ARG A 406 -18.02 -3.17 -39.26
C ARG A 406 -17.91 -4.69 -39.41
N ASP A 407 -19.05 -5.39 -39.46
CA ASP A 407 -19.13 -6.86 -39.53
C ASP A 407 -18.25 -7.50 -40.61
N THR A 408 -17.98 -6.80 -41.69
CA THR A 408 -17.27 -7.35 -42.87
C THR A 408 -15.96 -6.62 -43.21
N ALA A 409 -15.65 -5.50 -42.51
CA ALA A 409 -14.48 -4.70 -42.86
C ALA A 409 -14.03 -3.80 -41.67
N SER A 410 -12.72 -3.62 -41.54
CA SER A 410 -12.15 -2.60 -40.68
C SER A 410 -11.32 -1.60 -41.47
N CYS A 411 -11.33 -0.34 -41.06
CA CYS A 411 -10.53 0.73 -41.67
C CYS A 411 -9.93 1.60 -40.58
N THR A 412 -8.63 1.90 -40.72
CA THR A 412 -7.94 2.84 -39.83
C THR A 412 -7.68 4.14 -40.60
N VAL A 413 -8.23 5.25 -40.12
CA VAL A 413 -8.04 6.59 -40.66
C VAL A 413 -7.12 7.37 -39.75
N ARG A 414 -5.94 7.77 -40.23
CA ARG A 414 -5.04 8.66 -39.51
C ARG A 414 -5.42 10.11 -39.77
N LEU A 415 -5.66 10.86 -38.72
CA LEU A 415 -5.95 12.29 -38.83
C LEU A 415 -4.70 13.08 -39.25
N GLY A 416 -4.93 14.24 -39.89
CA GLY A 416 -3.84 15.09 -40.38
C GLY A 416 -2.95 15.62 -39.25
N GLN A 417 -1.79 16.20 -39.62
CA GLN A 417 -0.77 16.71 -38.67
C GLN A 417 -1.35 17.75 -37.68
N ASP A 418 -2.34 18.50 -38.11
CA ASP A 418 -3.00 19.50 -37.26
C ASP A 418 -3.83 18.88 -36.10
N TRP A 419 -4.05 17.58 -36.12
CA TRP A 419 -4.82 16.82 -35.13
C TRP A 419 -3.95 15.93 -34.25
N ARG A 420 -2.66 16.17 -34.24
CA ARG A 420 -1.79 15.54 -33.22
C ARG A 420 -2.12 16.10 -31.86
N VAL A 421 -2.16 15.27 -30.83
CA VAL A 421 -2.62 15.64 -29.49
C VAL A 421 -1.58 15.35 -28.42
N ARG A 422 -1.68 16.04 -27.31
CA ARG A 422 -1.08 15.69 -26.03
C ARG A 422 -1.94 14.64 -25.35
N LEU A 423 -1.34 13.84 -24.45
CA LEU A 423 -2.01 12.71 -23.79
C LEU A 423 -2.14 12.88 -22.26
N PRO A 424 -2.73 14.01 -21.76
CA PRO A 424 -3.04 14.13 -20.34
C PRO A 424 -4.24 13.26 -19.94
N ASP A 425 -4.37 12.93 -18.67
CA ASP A 425 -5.48 12.13 -18.15
C ASP A 425 -6.85 12.77 -18.43
N SER A 426 -6.92 14.10 -18.48
CA SER A 426 -8.14 14.83 -18.83
C SER A 426 -8.63 14.57 -20.26
N LEU A 427 -7.76 14.26 -21.21
CA LEU A 427 -8.16 13.82 -22.55
C LEU A 427 -8.92 12.49 -22.49
N PHE A 428 -8.39 11.53 -21.73
CA PHE A 428 -9.03 10.20 -21.60
C PHE A 428 -10.38 10.31 -20.87
N GLN A 429 -10.49 11.16 -19.84
CA GLN A 429 -11.76 11.46 -19.18
C GLN A 429 -12.78 12.05 -20.18
N GLN A 430 -12.37 13.05 -20.96
CA GLN A 430 -13.26 13.67 -21.94
C GLN A 430 -13.65 12.73 -23.06
N LEU A 431 -12.78 11.80 -23.47
CA LEU A 431 -13.11 10.76 -24.44
C LEU A 431 -14.04 9.71 -23.83
N ALA A 432 -13.88 9.36 -22.54
CA ALA A 432 -14.76 8.42 -21.86
C ALA A 432 -16.20 8.93 -21.70
N ASP A 433 -16.41 10.24 -21.65
CA ASP A 433 -17.74 10.87 -21.66
C ASP A 433 -18.43 10.73 -23.02
N TRP A 434 -17.67 10.52 -24.09
CA TRP A 434 -18.15 10.48 -25.46
C TRP A 434 -18.18 9.06 -26.05
N THR A 435 -17.26 8.17 -25.65
CA THR A 435 -17.17 6.77 -26.12
C THR A 435 -16.85 5.84 -24.94
N SER A 436 -16.91 4.52 -25.15
CA SER A 436 -16.50 3.58 -24.11
C SER A 436 -14.99 3.73 -23.80
N PRO A 437 -14.57 3.62 -22.53
CA PRO A 437 -13.15 3.59 -22.18
C PRO A 437 -12.37 2.50 -22.95
N ASP A 438 -12.99 1.35 -23.25
CA ASP A 438 -12.40 0.24 -23.99
C ASP A 438 -12.17 0.56 -25.48
N ASP A 439 -12.77 1.64 -25.98
CA ASP A 439 -12.63 2.11 -27.36
C ASP A 439 -11.47 3.09 -27.55
N VAL A 440 -10.77 3.47 -26.46
CA VAL A 440 -9.65 4.41 -26.49
C VAL A 440 -8.36 3.70 -26.06
N GLU A 441 -7.40 3.60 -26.96
CA GLU A 441 -6.13 2.91 -26.74
C GLU A 441 -4.94 3.78 -27.13
N VAL A 442 -3.89 3.79 -26.31
CA VAL A 442 -2.59 4.34 -26.69
C VAL A 442 -1.73 3.22 -27.25
N ALA A 443 -1.36 3.31 -28.53
CA ALA A 443 -0.44 2.37 -29.17
C ALA A 443 1.02 2.78 -28.88
N TYR A 444 1.78 1.91 -28.28
CA TYR A 444 3.20 2.10 -27.94
C TYR A 444 4.17 1.41 -28.91
#